data_b03639c5ffd8f2da7b5e581f0b67d829
#
_entry.id   b03639c5ffd8f2da7b5e581f0b67d829
#
_cell.length_a   1.000
_cell.length_b   1.000
_cell.length_c   1.000
_cell.angle_alpha   90.00
_cell.angle_beta   90.00
_cell.angle_gamma   90.00
#
_symmetry.space_group_name_H-M   'P 1'
#
loop_
_entity.id
_entity.type
_entity.pdbx_description
1 polymer ?
#
loop_
_entity_poly.entity_id
_entity_poly.type
_entity_poly.pdbx_seq_one_letter_code
_entity_poly.pdbx_strand_id
1 'polypeptide(L)'
;MRKLFILCAFLLQLLSPVYPQQATTATIEPNLKYGKPSKEELSLTSYAPDTTATAIYLFHQGQSDFIYHDGFQLTTEHWVRIKILKPQGVSYADVSVPYYSPTDKDEGQERASEIEGCSYNMENGKCIKTPMKRESISFERFNNLYKILKFSLPAVKEGTIIEYHYKLYSDYFSHIDNWMMQEELPMLYNQYKITIPHVFVYNIELRGKDYIQVKQRDSSIHATEREGSGAGGVSKDFTVSAQETTFISRNLPAIRQDESYCWCPEDYKVQVSFDLQGTQFTPNEYKPYSQKWEDVDKQLLKPENTQFGEHLSLTNPFRPETCLLYTSQFSGRSRCCSYRHTE
;
A
#
# COMPACT_ATOMS: atom_id res chain seq x y z
N MET A 1 -43.70 -58.15 -3.27
CA MET A 1 -42.46 -57.49 -3.79
C MET A 1 -42.72 -56.11 -4.45
N ARG A 2 -43.77 -55.88 -5.22
CA ARG A 2 -44.04 -54.60 -5.86
C ARG A 2 -44.38 -53.41 -4.94
N LYS A 3 -44.99 -53.69 -3.76
CA LYS A 3 -45.32 -52.65 -2.76
C LYS A 3 -44.12 -52.16 -1.94
N LEU A 4 -43.08 -52.96 -1.80
CA LEU A 4 -41.86 -52.59 -1.06
C LEU A 4 -40.96 -51.66 -1.87
N PHE A 5 -40.95 -51.82 -3.21
CA PHE A 5 -40.20 -50.95 -4.10
C PHE A 5 -40.75 -49.51 -4.21
N ILE A 6 -42.06 -49.33 -4.06
CA ILE A 6 -42.70 -48.02 -4.10
C ILE A 6 -42.39 -47.23 -2.80
N LEU A 7 -42.31 -47.93 -1.67
CA LEU A 7 -41.97 -47.27 -0.39
C LEU A 7 -40.51 -46.81 -0.32
N CYS A 8 -39.56 -47.58 -0.90
CA CYS A 8 -38.16 -47.16 -1.02
C CYS A 8 -37.94 -46.00 -1.98
N ALA A 9 -38.71 -45.91 -3.06
CA ALA A 9 -38.61 -44.81 -4.01
C ALA A 9 -39.15 -43.50 -3.42
N PHE A 10 -40.10 -43.51 -2.51
CA PHE A 10 -40.63 -42.34 -1.83
C PHE A 10 -39.68 -41.85 -0.72
N LEU A 11 -38.91 -42.72 -0.05
CA LEU A 11 -37.92 -42.34 0.95
C LEU A 11 -36.67 -41.72 0.33
N LEU A 12 -36.29 -42.03 -0.92
CA LEU A 12 -35.15 -41.46 -1.60
C LEU A 12 -35.39 -40.01 -2.09
N GLN A 13 -36.65 -39.56 -2.19
CA GLN A 13 -36.97 -38.16 -2.59
C GLN A 13 -36.88 -37.16 -1.43
N LEU A 14 -36.72 -37.61 -0.19
CA LEU A 14 -36.55 -36.72 0.98
C LEU A 14 -35.10 -36.35 1.29
N LEU A 15 -34.12 -36.89 0.54
CA LEU A 15 -32.71 -36.56 0.64
C LEU A 15 -32.34 -35.55 -0.44
N SER A 16 -33.09 -34.43 -0.53
CA SER A 16 -32.59 -33.27 -1.25
C SER A 16 -31.32 -32.78 -0.54
N PRO A 17 -30.17 -32.65 -1.23
CA PRO A 17 -29.02 -32.03 -0.61
C PRO A 17 -29.46 -30.62 -0.21
N VAL A 18 -29.48 -30.37 1.09
CA VAL A 18 -29.58 -29.03 1.63
C VAL A 18 -28.23 -28.36 1.27
N TYR A 19 -28.18 -27.74 0.09
CA TYR A 19 -27.09 -26.82 -0.19
C TYR A 19 -27.17 -25.75 0.89
N PRO A 20 -26.08 -25.50 1.64
CA PRO A 20 -26.07 -24.36 2.54
C PRO A 20 -26.39 -23.13 1.67
N GLN A 21 -27.55 -22.55 1.90
CA GLN A 21 -27.90 -21.25 1.36
C GLN A 21 -26.78 -20.32 1.86
N GLN A 22 -25.88 -19.92 0.96
CA GLN A 22 -24.92 -18.87 1.27
C GLN A 22 -25.78 -17.71 1.79
N ALA A 23 -25.70 -17.48 3.08
CA ALA A 23 -26.32 -16.31 3.68
C ALA A 23 -25.75 -15.14 2.90
N THR A 24 -26.61 -14.47 2.14
CA THR A 24 -26.27 -13.23 1.45
C THR A 24 -26.08 -12.21 2.56
N THR A 25 -24.88 -12.19 3.12
CA THR A 25 -24.48 -11.19 4.10
C THR A 25 -24.52 -9.89 3.32
N ALA A 26 -25.47 -9.02 3.62
CA ALA A 26 -25.58 -7.73 3.00
C ALA A 26 -24.25 -7.00 3.24
N THR A 27 -23.38 -7.00 2.24
CA THR A 27 -22.11 -6.32 2.28
C THR A 27 -22.42 -4.83 2.18
N ILE A 28 -22.01 -4.07 3.18
CA ILE A 28 -22.16 -2.61 3.16
C ILE A 28 -21.28 -2.07 2.05
N GLU A 29 -21.87 -1.31 1.12
CA GLU A 29 -21.11 -0.56 0.13
C GLU A 29 -20.68 0.77 0.75
N PRO A 30 -19.37 1.03 0.92
CA PRO A 30 -18.93 2.27 1.53
C PRO A 30 -19.16 3.48 0.62
N ASN A 31 -19.45 4.63 1.21
CA ASN A 31 -19.47 5.88 0.47
C ASN A 31 -18.04 6.37 0.24
N LEU A 32 -17.57 6.31 -1.00
CA LEU A 32 -16.19 6.64 -1.37
C LEU A 32 -15.88 8.16 -1.34
N LYS A 33 -16.84 9.03 -1.02
CA LYS A 33 -16.59 10.46 -0.88
C LYS A 33 -15.99 10.77 0.48
N TYR A 34 -14.78 11.32 0.48
CA TYR A 34 -14.11 11.83 1.67
C TYR A 34 -15.00 12.89 2.38
N GLY A 35 -15.01 12.85 3.70
CA GLY A 35 -15.81 13.79 4.51
C GLY A 35 -17.30 13.49 4.61
N LYS A 36 -17.79 12.38 4.03
CA LYS A 36 -19.22 12.06 3.95
C LYS A 36 -19.52 10.59 4.27
N PRO A 37 -19.38 10.14 5.52
CA PRO A 37 -19.78 8.79 5.89
C PRO A 37 -21.31 8.61 5.69
N SER A 38 -21.71 7.43 5.23
CA SER A 38 -23.11 7.09 5.03
C SER A 38 -23.79 6.75 6.36
N LYS A 39 -25.12 6.70 6.37
CA LYS A 39 -25.88 6.31 7.57
C LYS A 39 -25.64 4.85 7.91
N GLU A 40 -25.49 4.01 6.91
CA GLU A 40 -25.19 2.58 7.02
C GLU A 40 -23.83 2.37 7.67
N GLU A 41 -22.80 3.11 7.23
CA GLU A 41 -21.45 3.10 7.84
C GLU A 41 -21.48 3.56 9.30
N LEU A 42 -22.24 4.63 9.60
CA LEU A 42 -22.39 5.15 10.96
C LEU A 42 -23.09 4.15 11.90
N SER A 43 -24.08 3.41 11.39
CA SER A 43 -24.87 2.45 12.17
C SER A 43 -24.21 1.07 12.29
N LEU A 44 -23.10 0.82 11.60
CA LEU A 44 -22.39 -0.46 11.65
C LEU A 44 -21.85 -0.72 13.05
N THR A 45 -22.25 -1.83 13.68
CA THR A 45 -21.82 -2.23 15.02
C THR A 45 -20.96 -3.49 15.02
N SER A 46 -21.03 -4.31 13.97
CA SER A 46 -20.25 -5.54 13.81
C SER A 46 -20.06 -5.87 12.34
N TYR A 47 -19.03 -6.64 12.04
CA TYR A 47 -18.77 -7.13 10.70
C TYR A 47 -19.02 -8.64 10.65
N ALA A 48 -20.08 -9.06 9.99
CA ALA A 48 -20.52 -10.46 10.01
C ALA A 48 -19.50 -11.48 9.46
N PRO A 49 -18.71 -11.17 8.39
CA PRO A 49 -17.67 -12.07 7.92
C PRO A 49 -16.52 -12.29 8.92
N ASP A 50 -16.27 -11.31 9.80
CA ASP A 50 -15.28 -11.41 10.88
C ASP A 50 -15.78 -10.70 12.15
N THR A 51 -16.48 -11.44 12.98
CA THR A 51 -17.04 -10.93 14.25
C THR A 51 -15.98 -10.64 15.30
N THR A 52 -14.74 -11.07 15.08
CA THR A 52 -13.59 -10.80 15.97
C THR A 52 -12.95 -9.47 15.67
N ALA A 53 -13.16 -8.90 14.48
CA ALA A 53 -12.56 -7.63 14.07
C ALA A 53 -12.84 -6.51 15.10
N THR A 54 -11.79 -5.79 15.47
CA THR A 54 -11.85 -4.65 16.39
C THR A 54 -12.17 -3.35 15.66
N ALA A 55 -11.83 -3.29 14.37
CA ALA A 55 -12.13 -2.22 13.44
C ALA A 55 -12.18 -2.77 12.02
N ILE A 56 -12.64 -1.97 11.05
CA ILE A 56 -12.70 -2.34 9.64
C ILE A 56 -12.38 -1.12 8.78
N TYR A 57 -11.55 -1.29 7.77
CA TYR A 57 -11.41 -0.31 6.71
C TYR A 57 -12.69 -0.25 5.88
N LEU A 58 -13.38 0.88 5.92
CA LEU A 58 -14.49 1.14 5.01
C LEU A 58 -13.93 1.43 3.62
N PHE A 59 -12.91 2.29 3.54
CA PHE A 59 -12.09 2.39 2.34
C PHE A 59 -10.64 2.81 2.65
N HIS A 60 -9.74 2.43 1.78
CA HIS A 60 -8.42 3.00 1.61
C HIS A 60 -8.24 3.34 0.13
N GLN A 61 -8.12 4.60 -0.19
CA GLN A 61 -7.87 5.07 -1.55
C GLN A 61 -6.50 5.72 -1.62
N GLY A 62 -5.76 5.42 -2.68
CA GLY A 62 -4.48 6.02 -2.97
C GLY A 62 -4.40 6.53 -4.38
N GLN A 63 -3.65 7.60 -4.57
CA GLN A 63 -3.34 8.15 -5.87
C GLN A 63 -1.89 8.57 -5.93
N SER A 64 -1.15 8.02 -6.91
CA SER A 64 0.22 8.44 -7.19
C SER A 64 0.30 9.09 -8.56
N ASP A 65 0.90 10.27 -8.60
CA ASP A 65 1.10 11.02 -9.82
C ASP A 65 2.55 11.47 -9.92
N PHE A 66 3.12 11.36 -11.12
CA PHE A 66 4.40 11.96 -11.44
C PHE A 66 4.17 13.43 -11.74
N ILE A 67 4.96 14.27 -11.09
CA ILE A 67 5.03 15.70 -11.36
C ILE A 67 6.43 16.03 -11.89
N TYR A 68 6.53 17.11 -12.70
CA TYR A 68 7.81 17.58 -13.21
C TYR A 68 8.13 18.96 -12.64
N HIS A 69 9.22 19.03 -11.88
CA HIS A 69 9.76 20.27 -11.34
C HIS A 69 11.27 20.14 -11.25
N ASP A 70 11.99 20.65 -12.27
CA ASP A 70 13.43 20.45 -12.46
C ASP A 70 13.86 18.96 -12.46
N GLY A 71 12.95 18.08 -12.89
CA GLY A 71 13.05 16.63 -12.86
C GLY A 71 11.73 16.00 -12.45
N PHE A 72 11.59 14.70 -12.71
CA PHE A 72 10.42 13.97 -12.28
C PHE A 72 10.47 13.68 -10.78
N GLN A 73 9.37 13.95 -10.11
CA GLN A 73 9.10 13.66 -8.72
C GLN A 73 7.81 12.83 -8.63
N LEU A 74 7.62 12.11 -7.54
CA LEU A 74 6.42 11.33 -7.28
C LEU A 74 5.62 11.95 -6.13
N THR A 75 4.32 12.07 -6.30
CA THR A 75 3.40 12.38 -5.21
C THR A 75 2.50 11.19 -4.95
N THR A 76 2.23 10.89 -3.68
CA THR A 76 1.29 9.85 -3.30
C THR A 76 0.33 10.38 -2.24
N GLU A 77 -0.95 10.36 -2.55
CA GLU A 77 -2.02 10.77 -1.65
C GLU A 77 -2.75 9.55 -1.08
N HIS A 78 -3.11 9.62 0.19
CA HIS A 78 -3.85 8.58 0.90
C HIS A 78 -5.12 9.15 1.51
N TRP A 79 -6.26 8.51 1.25
CA TRP A 79 -7.55 8.77 1.90
C TRP A 79 -8.01 7.49 2.57
N VAL A 80 -8.20 7.54 3.87
CA VAL A 80 -8.53 6.38 4.68
C VAL A 80 -9.76 6.65 5.53
N ARG A 81 -10.68 5.68 5.57
CA ARG A 81 -11.82 5.68 6.50
C ARG A 81 -11.91 4.32 7.20
N ILE A 82 -11.93 4.37 8.53
CA ILE A 82 -11.99 3.18 9.38
C ILE A 82 -13.19 3.30 10.32
N LYS A 83 -13.94 2.23 10.49
CA LYS A 83 -14.97 2.08 11.52
C LYS A 83 -14.40 1.32 12.71
N ILE A 84 -14.49 1.91 13.89
CA ILE A 84 -14.14 1.27 15.16
C ILE A 84 -15.31 0.43 15.61
N LEU A 85 -15.13 -0.88 15.76
CA LEU A 85 -16.19 -1.82 16.12
C LEU A 85 -16.13 -2.23 17.60
N LYS A 86 -14.95 -2.18 18.21
CA LYS A 86 -14.70 -2.58 19.61
C LYS A 86 -13.75 -1.60 20.29
N PRO A 87 -13.71 -1.55 21.64
CA PRO A 87 -12.81 -0.65 22.38
C PRO A 87 -11.34 -0.83 22.02
N GLN A 88 -10.89 -2.08 21.71
CA GLN A 88 -9.51 -2.36 21.31
C GLN A 88 -9.12 -1.71 19.97
N GLY A 89 -10.08 -1.41 19.11
CA GLY A 89 -9.86 -0.73 17.84
C GLY A 89 -9.56 0.76 17.97
N VAL A 90 -9.69 1.36 19.16
CA VAL A 90 -9.41 2.79 19.40
C VAL A 90 -7.95 3.15 19.08
N SER A 91 -7.03 2.20 19.20
CA SER A 91 -5.60 2.39 18.87
C SER A 91 -5.36 2.75 17.39
N TYR A 92 -6.28 2.44 16.48
CA TYR A 92 -6.18 2.87 15.09
C TYR A 92 -6.37 4.37 14.87
N ALA A 93 -6.76 5.10 15.93
CA ALA A 93 -6.77 6.56 15.92
C ALA A 93 -5.36 7.18 15.90
N ASP A 94 -4.35 6.42 16.34
CA ASP A 94 -2.95 6.85 16.39
C ASP A 94 -2.24 6.36 15.11
N VAL A 95 -2.04 7.28 14.19
CA VAL A 95 -1.46 6.99 12.87
C VAL A 95 0.03 7.33 12.86
N SER A 96 0.84 6.41 12.32
CA SER A 96 2.29 6.58 12.18
C SER A 96 2.70 6.24 10.74
N VAL A 97 3.24 7.22 10.01
CA VAL A 97 3.66 7.09 8.62
C VAL A 97 5.15 7.34 8.53
N PRO A 98 5.98 6.31 8.36
CA PRO A 98 7.40 6.48 8.11
C PRO A 98 7.63 6.96 6.67
N TYR A 99 8.58 7.86 6.47
CA TYR A 99 9.00 8.35 5.16
C TYR A 99 10.51 8.60 5.12
N TYR A 100 11.10 8.49 3.94
CA TYR A 100 12.53 8.63 3.75
C TYR A 100 12.93 10.09 3.82
N SER A 101 13.81 10.44 4.76
CA SER A 101 14.31 11.80 4.94
C SER A 101 15.71 11.74 5.54
N PRO A 102 16.75 11.52 4.71
CA PRO A 102 18.11 11.40 5.19
C PRO A 102 18.59 12.68 5.89
N THR A 103 19.60 12.54 6.75
CA THR A 103 20.25 13.70 7.39
C THR A 103 21.16 14.44 6.43
N ASP A 104 21.70 13.77 5.44
CA ASP A 104 22.43 14.39 4.34
C ASP A 104 21.46 15.16 3.45
N LYS A 105 21.71 16.45 3.28
CA LYS A 105 20.84 17.34 2.50
C LYS A 105 21.09 17.29 1.00
N ASP A 106 22.20 16.68 0.58
CA ASP A 106 22.55 16.52 -0.83
C ASP A 106 21.83 15.29 -1.44
N GLU A 107 21.24 14.43 -0.59
CA GLU A 107 20.39 13.37 -1.04
C GLU A 107 18.94 13.84 -1.22
N GLY A 108 18.24 13.26 -2.20
CA GLY A 108 16.79 13.42 -2.33
C GLY A 108 16.05 12.95 -1.08
N GLN A 109 14.87 13.45 -0.86
CA GLN A 109 14.06 13.14 0.33
C GLN A 109 12.57 13.02 0.00
N GLU A 110 11.85 12.43 0.94
CA GLU A 110 10.40 12.49 0.98
C GLU A 110 9.93 13.55 1.99
N ARG A 111 8.74 14.07 1.77
CA ARG A 111 8.10 15.08 2.61
C ARG A 111 6.61 14.75 2.74
N ALA A 112 6.12 14.74 3.99
CA ALA A 112 4.70 14.59 4.26
C ALA A 112 4.04 15.96 4.43
N SER A 113 2.86 16.13 3.83
CA SER A 113 2.09 17.38 3.85
C SER A 113 0.59 17.10 3.70
N GLU A 114 -0.22 18.14 3.70
CA GLU A 114 -1.67 18.09 3.52
C GLU A 114 -2.34 17.09 4.46
N ILE A 115 -1.91 17.12 5.76
CA ILE A 115 -2.38 16.17 6.76
C ILE A 115 -3.69 16.70 7.36
N GLU A 116 -4.77 15.96 7.14
CA GLU A 116 -6.11 16.27 7.65
C GLU A 116 -6.73 15.03 8.27
N GLY A 117 -7.61 15.22 9.22
CA GLY A 117 -8.35 14.10 9.81
C GLY A 117 -9.52 14.55 10.66
N CYS A 118 -10.43 13.64 10.91
CA CYS A 118 -11.57 13.87 11.78
C CYS A 118 -12.15 12.55 12.29
N SER A 119 -12.94 12.64 13.33
CA SER A 119 -13.80 11.55 13.79
C SER A 119 -15.28 11.91 13.62
N TYR A 120 -16.11 10.89 13.46
CA TYR A 120 -17.55 10.99 13.38
C TYR A 120 -18.18 10.10 14.46
N ASN A 121 -18.94 10.71 15.35
CA ASN A 121 -19.66 10.04 16.43
C ASN A 121 -21.16 10.24 16.29
N MET A 122 -21.93 9.21 16.58
CA MET A 122 -23.38 9.34 16.71
C MET A 122 -23.74 9.75 18.16
N GLU A 123 -24.34 10.92 18.33
CA GLU A 123 -24.79 11.44 19.62
C GLU A 123 -26.23 11.95 19.50
N ASN A 124 -27.12 11.39 20.31
CA ASN A 124 -28.54 11.73 20.29
C ASN A 124 -29.18 11.68 18.87
N GLY A 125 -28.78 10.69 18.06
CA GLY A 125 -29.27 10.52 16.69
C GLY A 125 -28.69 11.49 15.66
N LYS A 126 -27.72 12.31 16.05
CA LYS A 126 -27.01 13.23 15.15
C LYS A 126 -25.55 12.80 14.97
N CYS A 127 -25.04 12.94 13.76
CA CYS A 127 -23.63 12.73 13.47
C CYS A 127 -22.84 13.98 13.86
N ILE A 128 -21.93 13.85 14.81
CA ILE A 128 -21.02 14.89 15.26
C ILE A 128 -19.66 14.65 14.63
N LYS A 129 -19.19 15.62 13.84
CA LYS A 129 -17.84 15.64 13.26
C LYS A 129 -16.89 16.40 14.16
N THR A 130 -15.81 15.79 14.60
CA THR A 130 -14.74 16.43 15.37
C THR A 130 -13.46 16.45 14.55
N PRO A 131 -13.02 17.63 14.07
CA PRO A 131 -11.80 17.74 13.28
C PRO A 131 -10.55 17.56 14.15
N MET A 132 -9.50 16.98 13.56
CA MET A 132 -8.18 16.93 14.13
C MET A 132 -7.56 18.33 14.20
N LYS A 133 -6.88 18.62 15.28
CA LYS A 133 -6.16 19.90 15.46
C LYS A 133 -4.72 19.74 14.96
N ARG A 134 -4.14 20.87 14.53
CA ARG A 134 -2.74 20.89 14.03
C ARG A 134 -1.74 20.47 15.11
N GLU A 135 -2.02 20.74 16.37
CA GLU A 135 -1.20 20.36 17.51
C GLU A 135 -1.11 18.83 17.73
N SER A 136 -2.03 18.09 17.14
CA SER A 136 -2.02 16.62 17.18
C SER A 136 -1.08 16.00 16.14
N ILE A 137 -0.39 16.81 15.33
CA ILE A 137 0.51 16.36 14.25
C ILE A 137 1.95 16.61 14.71
N SER A 138 2.78 15.58 14.63
CA SER A 138 4.22 15.67 14.92
C SER A 138 5.05 14.97 13.86
N PHE A 139 6.29 15.42 13.72
CA PHE A 139 7.30 14.84 12.84
C PHE A 139 8.50 14.45 13.69
N GLU A 140 8.74 13.17 13.83
CA GLU A 140 9.82 12.64 14.64
C GLU A 140 10.91 12.02 13.78
N ARG A 141 12.17 12.22 14.17
CA ARG A 141 13.27 11.50 13.52
C ARG A 141 13.40 10.12 14.14
N PHE A 142 13.29 9.10 13.29
CA PHE A 142 13.44 7.71 13.72
C PHE A 142 14.91 7.27 13.71
N ASN A 143 15.64 7.61 12.64
CA ASN A 143 17.06 7.35 12.47
C ASN A 143 17.67 8.31 11.43
N ASN A 144 18.91 8.08 10.99
CA ASN A 144 19.58 8.94 10.03
C ASN A 144 18.91 8.97 8.63
N LEU A 145 18.06 7.99 8.32
CA LEU A 145 17.44 7.84 6.98
C LEU A 145 15.94 8.13 7.00
N TYR A 146 15.25 7.96 8.14
CA TYR A 146 13.79 8.02 8.21
C TYR A 146 13.28 9.01 9.23
N LYS A 147 12.18 9.67 8.90
CA LYS A 147 11.27 10.37 9.80
C LYS A 147 9.95 9.63 9.88
N ILE A 148 9.19 9.91 10.92
CA ILE A 148 7.83 9.41 11.11
C ILE A 148 6.91 10.61 11.28
N LEU A 149 5.90 10.72 10.41
CA LEU A 149 4.73 11.55 10.65
C LEU A 149 3.84 10.79 11.64
N LYS A 150 3.48 11.43 12.75
CA LYS A 150 2.53 10.91 13.74
C LYS A 150 1.38 11.89 13.92
N PHE A 151 0.17 11.36 14.03
CA PHE A 151 -1.00 12.14 14.40
C PHE A 151 -2.06 11.27 15.05
N SER A 152 -2.90 11.89 15.90
CA SER A 152 -4.00 11.21 16.59
C SER A 152 -5.33 11.85 16.26
N LEU A 153 -6.31 11.03 15.93
CA LEU A 153 -7.69 11.47 15.66
C LEU A 153 -8.43 11.70 16.98
N PRO A 154 -9.20 12.81 17.11
CA PRO A 154 -9.84 13.16 18.36
C PRO A 154 -11.12 12.37 18.65
N ALA A 155 -11.53 12.29 19.93
CA ALA A 155 -12.82 11.80 20.39
C ALA A 155 -13.19 10.38 19.89
N VAL A 156 -12.19 9.49 19.77
CA VAL A 156 -12.41 8.13 19.26
C VAL A 156 -12.86 7.19 20.37
N LYS A 157 -13.90 6.44 20.11
CA LYS A 157 -14.51 5.42 20.98
C LYS A 157 -15.11 4.30 20.13
N GLU A 158 -15.60 3.26 20.76
CA GLU A 158 -16.39 2.24 20.06
C GLU A 158 -17.55 2.89 19.28
N GLY A 159 -17.76 2.47 18.05
CA GLY A 159 -18.77 3.02 17.14
C GLY A 159 -18.32 4.26 16.37
N THR A 160 -17.16 4.85 16.66
CA THR A 160 -16.61 6.00 15.90
C THR A 160 -16.20 5.59 14.49
N ILE A 161 -16.41 6.48 13.53
CA ILE A 161 -15.71 6.45 12.24
C ILE A 161 -14.57 7.47 12.32
N ILE A 162 -13.36 7.04 11.98
CA ILE A 162 -12.22 7.93 11.76
C ILE A 162 -11.93 8.06 10.28
N GLU A 163 -11.53 9.24 9.87
CA GLU A 163 -11.20 9.55 8.48
C GLU A 163 -10.01 10.49 8.45
N TYR A 164 -9.02 10.18 7.59
CA TYR A 164 -7.84 11.01 7.43
C TYR A 164 -7.31 10.97 6.00
N HIS A 165 -6.56 12.01 5.67
CA HIS A 165 -5.86 12.21 4.42
C HIS A 165 -4.46 12.73 4.70
N TYR A 166 -3.49 12.30 3.91
CA TYR A 166 -2.15 12.87 3.86
C TYR A 166 -1.55 12.68 2.49
N LYS A 167 -0.54 13.49 2.18
CA LYS A 167 0.21 13.45 0.94
C LYS A 167 1.70 13.34 1.20
N LEU A 168 2.34 12.42 0.50
CA LEU A 168 3.79 12.26 0.44
C LEU A 168 4.29 12.83 -0.89
N TYR A 169 5.35 13.61 -0.82
CA TYR A 169 6.15 14.03 -1.96
C TYR A 169 7.48 13.31 -1.90
N SER A 170 7.91 12.69 -2.99
CA SER A 170 9.18 12.00 -3.12
C SER A 170 10.01 12.62 -4.23
N ASP A 171 11.26 12.96 -3.93
CA ASP A 171 12.23 13.41 -4.94
C ASP A 171 12.69 12.24 -5.82
N TYR A 172 12.27 11.00 -5.48
CA TYR A 172 12.61 9.79 -6.22
C TYR A 172 11.46 9.34 -7.13
N PHE A 173 11.72 9.26 -8.41
CA PHE A 173 10.82 8.59 -9.36
C PHE A 173 11.15 7.10 -9.51
N SER A 174 12.35 6.68 -9.14
CA SER A 174 12.82 5.31 -9.33
C SER A 174 12.25 4.30 -8.34
N HIS A 175 11.66 4.78 -7.25
CA HIS A 175 11.08 3.95 -6.21
C HIS A 175 9.63 4.32 -5.97
N ILE A 176 8.73 3.41 -6.28
CA ILE A 176 7.31 3.50 -5.95
C ILE A 176 7.06 2.48 -4.83
N ASP A 177 6.56 2.93 -3.69
CA ASP A 177 6.21 2.04 -2.58
C ASP A 177 5.16 1.01 -3.03
N ASN A 178 5.28 -0.22 -2.55
CA ASN A 178 4.28 -1.25 -2.77
C ASN A 178 2.94 -0.82 -2.17
N TRP A 179 1.86 -0.99 -2.94
CA TRP A 179 0.54 -0.69 -2.45
C TRP A 179 -0.10 -1.95 -1.84
N MET A 180 -0.33 -1.89 -0.53
CA MET A 180 -0.99 -2.99 0.19
C MET A 180 -2.50 -2.91 -0.03
N MET A 181 -3.05 -3.91 -0.73
CA MET A 181 -4.48 -4.06 -0.91
C MET A 181 -5.16 -4.69 0.30
N GLN A 182 -4.40 -5.44 1.11
CA GLN A 182 -4.87 -6.19 2.26
C GLN A 182 -4.04 -5.86 3.49
N GLU A 183 -4.68 -5.73 4.64
CA GLU A 183 -4.08 -5.29 5.89
C GLU A 183 -4.49 -6.20 7.06
N GLU A 184 -4.08 -5.85 8.29
CA GLU A 184 -4.44 -6.56 9.52
C GLU A 184 -5.92 -6.43 9.91
N LEU A 185 -6.63 -5.49 9.31
CA LEU A 185 -8.06 -5.31 9.44
C LEU A 185 -8.79 -5.76 8.17
N PRO A 186 -10.02 -6.24 8.28
CA PRO A 186 -10.87 -6.44 7.10
C PRO A 186 -11.02 -5.15 6.32
N MET A 187 -11.07 -5.25 5.00
CA MET A 187 -11.14 -4.10 4.09
C MET A 187 -12.31 -4.23 3.13
N LEU A 188 -13.28 -3.31 3.18
CA LEU A 188 -14.43 -3.33 2.26
C LEU A 188 -14.04 -2.83 0.88
N TYR A 189 -13.24 -1.77 0.80
CA TYR A 189 -12.82 -1.18 -0.46
C TYR A 189 -11.38 -0.67 -0.39
N ASN A 190 -10.56 -1.10 -1.35
CA ASN A 190 -9.22 -0.56 -1.55
C ASN A 190 -9.05 -0.19 -3.01
N GLN A 191 -8.55 1.00 -3.27
CA GLN A 191 -8.24 1.47 -4.61
C GLN A 191 -6.88 2.15 -4.62
N TYR A 192 -6.07 1.77 -5.58
CA TYR A 192 -4.85 2.50 -5.89
C TYR A 192 -4.84 2.93 -7.35
N LYS A 193 -4.64 4.21 -7.59
CA LYS A 193 -4.53 4.79 -8.91
C LYS A 193 -3.14 5.36 -9.08
N ILE A 194 -2.48 5.05 -10.20
CA ILE A 194 -1.17 5.59 -10.53
C ILE A 194 -1.12 6.03 -11.98
N THR A 195 -0.52 7.19 -12.23
CA THR A 195 -0.29 7.73 -13.58
C THR A 195 1.21 7.71 -13.86
N ILE A 196 1.66 6.79 -14.74
CA ILE A 196 3.08 6.60 -15.06
C ILE A 196 3.36 7.16 -16.45
N PRO A 197 4.32 8.12 -16.59
CA PRO A 197 4.80 8.57 -17.89
C PRO A 197 5.43 7.44 -18.70
N HIS A 198 5.20 7.38 -20.01
CA HIS A 198 5.75 6.34 -20.87
C HIS A 198 7.28 6.35 -20.96
N VAL A 199 7.93 7.41 -20.48
CA VAL A 199 9.40 7.49 -20.38
C VAL A 199 9.96 6.55 -19.29
N PHE A 200 9.12 6.05 -18.39
CA PHE A 200 9.47 5.09 -17.36
C PHE A 200 8.88 3.72 -17.68
N VAL A 201 9.70 2.70 -17.66
CA VAL A 201 9.28 1.32 -17.89
C VAL A 201 9.30 0.57 -16.56
N TYR A 202 8.11 0.36 -15.98
CA TYR A 202 7.94 -0.41 -14.75
C TYR A 202 7.43 -1.80 -15.04
N ASN A 203 7.97 -2.78 -14.34
CA ASN A 203 7.32 -4.07 -14.16
C ASN A 203 6.34 -3.94 -12.98
N ILE A 204 5.08 -4.29 -13.22
CA ILE A 204 4.03 -4.25 -12.20
C ILE A 204 3.67 -5.68 -11.85
N GLU A 205 3.94 -6.08 -10.61
CA GLU A 205 3.61 -7.40 -10.09
C GLU A 205 2.38 -7.34 -9.20
N LEU A 206 1.43 -8.27 -9.42
CA LEU A 206 0.21 -8.40 -8.66
C LEU A 206 0.26 -9.68 -7.83
N ARG A 207 0.47 -9.54 -6.53
CA ARG A 207 0.30 -10.66 -5.59
C ARG A 207 -1.19 -10.75 -5.24
N GLY A 208 -1.77 -11.95 -5.38
CA GLY A 208 -3.21 -12.13 -5.21
C GLY A 208 -4.04 -11.50 -6.34
N LYS A 209 -3.58 -11.63 -7.59
CA LYS A 209 -4.19 -11.03 -8.79
C LYS A 209 -5.70 -11.28 -8.92
N ASP A 210 -6.19 -12.43 -8.44
CA ASP A 210 -7.61 -12.81 -8.55
C ASP A 210 -8.52 -11.94 -7.68
N TYR A 211 -7.94 -11.21 -6.72
CA TYR A 211 -8.62 -10.25 -5.85
C TYR A 211 -8.49 -8.80 -6.34
N ILE A 212 -7.75 -8.56 -7.44
CA ILE A 212 -7.45 -7.21 -7.94
C ILE A 212 -8.09 -7.01 -9.31
N GLN A 213 -9.03 -6.09 -9.39
CA GLN A 213 -9.53 -5.59 -10.67
C GLN A 213 -8.62 -4.48 -11.17
N VAL A 214 -8.12 -4.61 -12.42
CA VAL A 214 -7.26 -3.61 -13.06
C VAL A 214 -8.04 -2.87 -14.13
N LYS A 215 -7.93 -1.54 -14.15
CA LYS A 215 -8.45 -0.66 -15.21
C LYS A 215 -7.31 0.22 -15.70
N GLN A 216 -7.18 0.37 -17.00
CA GLN A 216 -6.16 1.19 -17.62
C GLN A 216 -6.79 2.18 -18.59
N ARG A 217 -6.22 3.37 -18.69
CA ARG A 217 -6.56 4.37 -19.70
C ARG A 217 -5.34 5.19 -20.08
N ASP A 218 -5.31 5.67 -21.31
CA ASP A 218 -4.31 6.63 -21.74
C ASP A 218 -4.50 7.96 -21.01
N SER A 219 -3.38 8.59 -20.67
CA SER A 219 -3.31 9.86 -19.95
C SER A 219 -2.14 10.67 -20.44
N SER A 220 -1.95 11.85 -19.87
CA SER A 220 -0.81 12.70 -20.12
C SER A 220 -0.47 13.54 -18.89
N ILE A 221 0.80 13.89 -18.74
CA ILE A 221 1.31 14.78 -17.71
C ILE A 221 1.74 16.08 -18.37
N HIS A 222 1.22 17.19 -17.86
CA HIS A 222 1.70 18.51 -18.22
C HIS A 222 2.91 18.87 -17.38
N ALA A 223 3.97 19.28 -18.03
CA ALA A 223 5.23 19.63 -17.42
C ALA A 223 5.68 21.00 -17.93
N THR A 224 6.32 21.77 -17.05
CA THR A 224 6.90 23.05 -17.39
C THR A 224 8.39 23.01 -17.08
N GLU A 225 9.21 23.18 -18.08
CA GLU A 225 10.66 23.30 -17.94
C GLU A 225 11.06 24.76 -17.99
N ARG A 226 11.93 25.17 -17.07
CA ARG A 226 12.47 26.53 -17.07
C ARG A 226 13.87 26.54 -17.69
N GLU A 227 13.99 27.08 -18.87
CA GLU A 227 15.26 27.23 -19.60
C GLU A 227 15.91 28.57 -19.24
N GLY A 228 17.09 28.53 -18.61
CA GLY A 228 17.88 29.71 -18.22
C GLY A 228 17.76 30.07 -16.73
N SER A 229 18.88 30.52 -16.16
CA SER A 229 18.98 30.99 -14.78
C SER A 229 18.77 32.49 -14.69
N GLY A 230 17.87 32.94 -13.80
CA GLY A 230 17.64 34.38 -13.51
C GLY A 230 16.30 34.92 -14.03
N ALA A 231 16.13 36.24 -13.93
CA ALA A 231 14.87 36.95 -14.27
C ALA A 231 14.47 36.91 -15.77
N GLY A 232 15.30 36.33 -16.63
CA GLY A 232 15.07 36.19 -18.08
C GLY A 232 14.80 34.74 -18.53
N GLY A 233 14.65 33.79 -17.64
CA GLY A 233 14.36 32.40 -18.00
C GLY A 233 13.01 32.25 -18.72
N VAL A 234 13.00 31.50 -19.82
CA VAL A 234 11.78 31.16 -20.58
C VAL A 234 11.20 29.85 -20.04
N SER A 235 9.93 29.88 -19.69
CA SER A 235 9.20 28.65 -19.36
C SER A 235 8.68 27.99 -20.62
N LYS A 236 8.97 26.71 -20.81
CA LYS A 236 8.50 25.91 -21.92
C LYS A 236 7.58 24.81 -21.39
N ASP A 237 6.33 24.89 -21.80
CA ASP A 237 5.35 23.82 -21.45
C ASP A 237 5.47 22.69 -22.46
N PHE A 238 5.43 21.46 -21.94
CA PHE A 238 5.38 20.25 -22.74
C PHE A 238 4.45 19.20 -22.10
N THR A 239 4.03 18.26 -22.91
CA THR A 239 3.14 17.18 -22.46
C THR A 239 3.81 15.84 -22.68
N VAL A 240 3.86 15.02 -21.64
CA VAL A 240 4.39 13.68 -21.69
C VAL A 240 3.22 12.70 -21.69
N SER A 241 3.18 11.78 -22.65
CA SER A 241 2.20 10.69 -22.69
C SER A 241 2.40 9.79 -21.48
N ALA A 242 1.32 9.35 -20.89
CA ALA A 242 1.30 8.54 -19.69
C ALA A 242 0.21 7.47 -19.75
N GLN A 243 0.31 6.45 -18.89
CA GLN A 243 -0.76 5.51 -18.64
C GLN A 243 -1.26 5.64 -17.22
N GLU A 244 -2.57 5.85 -17.05
CA GLU A 244 -3.22 5.76 -15.75
C GLU A 244 -3.70 4.32 -15.54
N THR A 245 -3.28 3.71 -14.45
CA THR A 245 -3.73 2.38 -14.03
C THR A 245 -4.40 2.48 -12.67
N THR A 246 -5.59 1.87 -12.56
CA THR A 246 -6.36 1.81 -11.31
C THR A 246 -6.50 0.35 -10.90
N PHE A 247 -6.08 0.03 -9.69
CA PHE A 247 -6.21 -1.27 -9.04
C PHE A 247 -7.31 -1.17 -7.99
N ILE A 248 -8.24 -2.13 -7.97
CA ILE A 248 -9.39 -2.13 -7.07
C ILE A 248 -9.54 -3.50 -6.45
N SER A 249 -9.67 -3.56 -5.13
CA SER A 249 -10.05 -4.75 -4.38
C SER A 249 -11.26 -4.47 -3.50
N ARG A 250 -12.04 -5.52 -3.23
CA ARG A 250 -13.25 -5.41 -2.42
C ARG A 250 -13.36 -6.60 -1.46
N ASN A 251 -13.88 -6.32 -0.27
CA ASN A 251 -14.22 -7.35 0.72
C ASN A 251 -13.07 -8.30 1.03
N LEU A 252 -11.85 -7.76 1.20
CA LEU A 252 -10.70 -8.55 1.59
C LEU A 252 -10.75 -8.86 3.09
N PRO A 253 -10.49 -10.13 3.48
CA PRO A 253 -10.36 -10.50 4.88
C PRO A 253 -9.10 -9.87 5.50
N ALA A 254 -9.06 -9.81 6.82
CA ALA A 254 -7.84 -9.47 7.53
C ALA A 254 -6.78 -10.56 7.35
N ILE A 255 -5.49 -10.16 7.31
CA ILE A 255 -4.36 -11.06 7.56
C ILE A 255 -3.62 -10.50 8.77
N ARG A 256 -3.68 -11.22 9.88
CA ARG A 256 -3.11 -10.81 11.16
C ARG A 256 -1.70 -11.35 11.33
N GLN A 257 -0.90 -10.69 12.18
CA GLN A 257 0.48 -11.10 12.47
C GLN A 257 0.56 -12.45 13.21
N ASP A 258 -0.51 -12.85 13.88
CA ASP A 258 -0.64 -14.09 14.62
C ASP A 258 -1.34 -15.23 13.86
N GLU A 259 -1.43 -15.11 12.52
CA GLU A 259 -2.02 -16.16 11.69
C GLU A 259 -1.31 -17.50 11.87
N SER A 260 -2.10 -18.53 12.20
CA SER A 260 -1.58 -19.87 12.43
C SER A 260 -0.98 -20.45 11.15
N TYR A 261 0.15 -21.13 11.30
CA TYR A 261 0.89 -21.78 10.20
C TYR A 261 1.45 -20.83 9.16
N CYS A 262 1.55 -19.54 9.46
CA CYS A 262 2.14 -18.52 8.60
C CYS A 262 3.39 -17.92 9.24
N TRP A 263 4.57 -18.12 8.63
CA TRP A 263 5.84 -17.61 9.15
C TRP A 263 5.97 -16.09 8.97
N CYS A 264 5.48 -15.58 7.84
CA CYS A 264 5.49 -14.17 7.50
C CYS A 264 4.18 -13.81 6.82
N PRO A 265 3.16 -13.35 7.57
CA PRO A 265 1.85 -12.96 7.00
C PRO A 265 1.96 -11.90 5.90
N GLU A 266 2.95 -11.02 5.98
CA GLU A 266 3.20 -9.99 4.98
C GLU A 266 3.41 -10.54 3.56
N ASP A 267 4.02 -11.74 3.47
CA ASP A 267 4.30 -12.37 2.16
C ASP A 267 3.04 -12.91 1.46
N TYR A 268 1.92 -12.99 2.19
CA TYR A 268 0.64 -13.50 1.68
C TYR A 268 -0.39 -12.41 1.43
N LYS A 269 -0.13 -11.17 1.88
CA LYS A 269 -1.03 -10.04 1.65
C LYS A 269 -1.17 -9.74 0.17
N VAL A 270 -2.38 -9.41 -0.23
CA VAL A 270 -2.68 -8.91 -1.58
C VAL A 270 -2.02 -7.55 -1.75
N GLN A 271 -1.18 -7.41 -2.78
CA GLN A 271 -0.44 -6.16 -3.03
C GLN A 271 -0.14 -5.92 -4.50
N VAL A 272 0.17 -4.68 -4.82
CA VAL A 272 0.71 -4.23 -6.10
C VAL A 272 2.14 -3.75 -5.86
N SER A 273 3.10 -4.30 -6.59
CA SER A 273 4.53 -3.95 -6.50
C SER A 273 4.99 -3.33 -7.81
N PHE A 274 5.95 -2.42 -7.71
CA PHE A 274 6.49 -1.67 -8.83
C PHE A 274 8.01 -1.80 -8.85
N ASP A 275 8.56 -2.21 -9.99
CA ASP A 275 9.99 -2.35 -10.19
C ASP A 275 10.43 -1.64 -11.47
N LEU A 276 11.26 -0.60 -11.34
CA LEU A 276 11.73 0.19 -12.49
C LEU A 276 12.72 -0.61 -13.31
N GLN A 277 12.32 -1.00 -14.51
CA GLN A 277 13.15 -1.75 -15.46
C GLN A 277 14.08 -0.85 -16.25
N GLY A 278 13.67 0.36 -16.55
CA GLY A 278 14.48 1.31 -17.31
C GLY A 278 13.76 2.60 -17.63
N THR A 279 14.48 3.49 -18.30
CA THR A 279 13.97 4.78 -18.76
C THR A 279 14.22 4.96 -20.26
N GLN A 280 13.30 5.67 -20.94
CA GLN A 280 13.38 5.98 -22.36
C GLN A 280 12.96 7.43 -22.58
N PHE A 281 13.88 8.38 -22.34
CA PHE A 281 13.60 9.80 -22.53
C PHE A 281 13.62 10.21 -24.00
N THR A 282 14.34 9.48 -24.84
CA THR A 282 14.36 9.68 -26.29
C THR A 282 13.98 8.37 -27.01
N PRO A 283 13.38 8.43 -28.22
CA PRO A 283 12.90 7.22 -28.92
C PRO A 283 13.98 6.16 -29.16
N ASN A 284 15.25 6.56 -29.23
CA ASN A 284 16.36 5.70 -29.61
C ASN A 284 17.27 5.33 -28.43
N GLU A 285 17.00 5.82 -27.22
CA GLU A 285 17.86 5.62 -26.06
C GLU A 285 17.06 5.02 -24.90
N TYR A 286 17.09 3.70 -24.81
CA TYR A 286 16.59 2.97 -23.66
C TYR A 286 17.75 2.72 -22.68
N LYS A 287 17.63 3.21 -21.45
CA LYS A 287 18.58 2.99 -20.37
C LYS A 287 17.99 1.97 -19.40
N PRO A 288 18.47 0.71 -19.41
CA PRO A 288 18.02 -0.30 -18.46
C PRO A 288 18.55 -0.01 -17.05
N TYR A 289 17.71 -0.24 -16.05
CA TYR A 289 18.08 -0.29 -14.62
C TYR A 289 18.18 -1.73 -14.13
N SER A 290 17.34 -2.62 -14.68
CA SER A 290 17.47 -4.05 -14.43
C SER A 290 18.68 -4.60 -15.19
N GLN A 291 19.62 -5.18 -14.46
CA GLN A 291 20.84 -5.74 -15.01
C GLN A 291 20.77 -7.27 -14.95
N LYS A 292 21.44 -7.93 -15.91
CA LYS A 292 21.67 -9.38 -15.80
C LYS A 292 22.60 -9.67 -14.63
N TRP A 293 22.47 -10.85 -14.03
CA TRP A 293 23.33 -11.27 -12.93
C TRP A 293 24.84 -11.13 -13.22
N GLU A 294 25.25 -11.39 -14.47
CA GLU A 294 26.63 -11.22 -14.92
C GLU A 294 27.10 -9.76 -14.84
N ASP A 295 26.21 -8.78 -15.01
CA ASP A 295 26.54 -7.36 -14.95
C ASP A 295 26.58 -6.88 -13.49
N VAL A 296 25.72 -7.45 -12.64
CA VAL A 296 25.73 -7.23 -11.19
C VAL A 296 27.04 -7.77 -10.61
N ASP A 297 27.44 -8.99 -10.99
CA ASP A 297 28.70 -9.57 -10.57
C ASP A 297 29.91 -8.70 -10.96
N LYS A 298 29.93 -8.20 -12.20
CA LYS A 298 30.99 -7.30 -12.66
C LYS A 298 31.05 -6.00 -11.88
N GLN A 299 29.88 -5.45 -11.49
CA GLN A 299 29.83 -4.22 -10.69
C GLN A 299 30.29 -4.46 -9.26
N LEU A 300 29.88 -5.56 -8.63
CA LEU A 300 30.29 -5.94 -7.29
C LEU A 300 31.80 -6.26 -7.21
N LEU A 301 32.38 -6.79 -8.28
CA LEU A 301 33.78 -7.13 -8.36
C LEU A 301 34.69 -5.96 -8.74
N LYS A 302 34.16 -4.78 -9.06
CA LYS A 302 34.98 -3.60 -9.33
C LYS A 302 35.74 -3.14 -8.09
N PRO A 303 37.04 -2.76 -8.20
CA PRO A 303 37.84 -2.31 -7.06
C PRO A 303 37.26 -1.14 -6.27
N GLU A 304 36.55 -0.25 -6.89
CA GLU A 304 35.87 0.90 -6.26
C GLU A 304 34.69 0.54 -5.37
N ASN A 305 34.14 -0.68 -5.54
CA ASN A 305 33.04 -1.22 -4.71
C ASN A 305 33.56 -2.21 -3.65
N THR A 306 34.83 -2.23 -3.40
CA THR A 306 35.63 -3.32 -2.92
C THR A 306 35.74 -3.54 -1.43
N GLN A 307 34.80 -3.27 -0.66
CA GLN A 307 34.77 -4.09 0.56
C GLN A 307 34.39 -5.55 0.29
N PHE A 308 33.84 -5.86 -0.89
CA PHE A 308 33.46 -7.22 -1.30
C PHE A 308 34.56 -7.96 -2.08
N GLY A 309 35.34 -7.29 -2.94
CA GLY A 309 36.37 -7.91 -3.78
C GLY A 309 37.62 -8.32 -3.04
N GLU A 310 38.00 -7.62 -1.97
CA GLU A 310 39.23 -7.92 -1.22
C GLU A 310 39.14 -9.19 -0.36
N HIS A 311 37.93 -9.63 0.00
CA HIS A 311 37.70 -10.85 0.79
C HIS A 311 37.39 -12.10 -0.04
N LEU A 312 37.18 -11.97 -1.34
CA LEU A 312 37.07 -13.08 -2.27
C LEU A 312 38.47 -13.49 -2.79
N SER A 313 39.45 -13.63 -1.90
CA SER A 313 40.69 -14.28 -2.27
C SER A 313 40.36 -15.73 -2.62
N LEU A 314 40.94 -16.18 -3.73
CA LEU A 314 40.77 -17.47 -4.44
C LEU A 314 40.98 -18.76 -3.62
N THR A 315 40.88 -18.72 -2.30
CA THR A 315 41.15 -19.88 -1.43
C THR A 315 39.92 -20.68 -1.05
N ASN A 316 38.69 -20.22 -1.39
CA ASN A 316 37.50 -21.06 -1.12
C ASN A 316 36.32 -20.72 -2.03
N PRO A 317 36.16 -21.32 -3.23
CA PRO A 317 35.09 -20.98 -4.18
C PRO A 317 33.71 -21.54 -3.84
N PHE A 318 33.54 -22.24 -2.72
CA PHE A 318 32.24 -22.84 -2.35
C PHE A 318 31.90 -22.63 -0.88
N ARG A 319 31.30 -21.48 -0.54
CA ARG A 319 30.34 -21.39 0.58
C ARG A 319 29.00 -20.94 0.03
N PRO A 320 28.01 -21.84 -0.09
CA PRO A 320 26.66 -21.51 -0.55
C PRO A 320 25.90 -20.57 0.42
N GLU A 321 26.42 -20.40 1.64
CA GLU A 321 25.74 -19.63 2.69
C GLU A 321 25.84 -18.09 2.52
N THR A 322 26.74 -17.60 1.69
CA THR A 322 26.94 -16.15 1.49
C THR A 322 25.99 -15.55 0.46
N CYS A 323 25.37 -16.37 -0.39
CA CYS A 323 24.45 -15.90 -1.42
C CYS A 323 23.06 -15.53 -0.89
N LEU A 324 22.65 -16.04 0.29
CA LEU A 324 21.33 -15.82 0.87
C LEU A 324 21.20 -14.51 1.67
N LEU A 325 22.31 -13.85 1.99
CA LEU A 325 22.28 -12.59 2.77
C LEU A 325 22.09 -11.33 1.91
N TYR A 326 22.23 -11.41 0.59
CA TYR A 326 22.25 -10.22 -0.26
C TYR A 326 20.91 -9.83 -0.86
N THR A 327 19.96 -10.76 -0.95
CA THR A 327 18.61 -10.46 -1.44
C THR A 327 17.74 -9.72 -0.42
N SER A 328 18.14 -9.68 0.85
CA SER A 328 17.36 -9.01 1.91
C SER A 328 17.72 -7.54 2.13
N GLN A 329 18.81 -7.03 1.57
CA GLN A 329 19.22 -5.63 1.75
C GLN A 329 18.73 -4.69 0.65
N PHE A 330 18.32 -5.20 -0.50
CA PHE A 330 17.81 -4.37 -1.60
C PHE A 330 16.29 -4.28 -1.69
N SER A 331 15.54 -5.11 -0.98
CA SER A 331 14.11 -4.88 -0.76
C SER A 331 13.94 -4.15 0.57
N GLY A 332 14.02 -2.84 0.54
CA GLY A 332 13.69 -2.00 1.68
C GLY A 332 12.29 -2.32 2.17
N ARG A 333 12.20 -2.88 3.37
CA ARG A 333 11.05 -3.27 4.17
C ARG A 333 10.59 -4.73 4.09
N SER A 334 11.41 -5.67 4.50
CA SER A 334 10.90 -6.82 5.22
C SER A 334 11.37 -6.74 6.68
N ARG A 335 10.51 -6.19 7.54
CA ARG A 335 10.62 -6.39 8.97
C ARG A 335 10.10 -7.79 9.28
N CYS A 336 10.93 -8.78 9.17
CA CYS A 336 10.68 -10.05 9.83
C CYS A 336 11.99 -10.72 10.15
N CYS A 337 12.13 -11.08 11.40
CA CYS A 337 13.17 -11.84 12.08
C CYS A 337 14.14 -11.01 12.91
N SER A 338 13.65 -10.48 14.04
CA SER A 338 14.49 -10.39 15.23
C SER A 338 14.51 -11.78 15.89
N TYR A 339 15.57 -12.52 15.72
CA TYR A 339 15.89 -13.66 16.58
C TYR A 339 15.99 -13.17 18.03
N ARG A 340 15.03 -13.54 18.88
CA ARG A 340 15.28 -13.63 20.32
C ARG A 340 15.88 -14.99 20.59
N HIS A 341 17.18 -15.02 20.80
CA HIS A 341 17.76 -16.07 21.65
C HIS A 341 17.37 -15.71 23.10
N THR A 342 16.55 -16.53 23.68
CA THR A 342 16.46 -16.66 25.14
C THR A 342 17.21 -17.93 25.51
N GLU A 343 18.26 -17.74 26.31
CA GLU A 343 18.73 -18.79 27.20
C GLU A 343 17.62 -19.15 28.22
#